data_73e2e079a330c62dc78a4ee499805c5b
#
_entry.id   73e2e079a330c62dc78a4ee499805c5b
#
_cell.length_a   1.000
_cell.length_b   1.000
_cell.length_c   1.000
_cell.angle_alpha   90.00
_cell.angle_beta   90.00
_cell.angle_gamma   90.00
#
_symmetry.space_group_name_H-M   'P 1'
#
loop_
_entity.id
_entity.type
_entity.pdbx_description
1 polymer ?
#
loop_
_entity_poly.entity_id
_entity_poly.type
_entity_poly.pdbx_seq_one_letter_code
_entity_poly.pdbx_strand_id
1 'polypeptide(L)'
;MELAATPSRVPQQGRSRASYDRMIAAAEDLLRERGSDDFTLLEVSKAGKVSIGSIYNRFDSKDDLIRAVQGRVLLAVDKAQREVVDRAESQADDLRTLVPLIIDGIAECLHEHADLMRPMMLRAGSDPIVLAAGKRSYMEVENLVCTALLAHRDEIKRPDPERAVASAYRIAYSAIARALGFGATPGNGVEGEWKVLKEDLGHMASAYLRSAD
;
A
#
# COMPACT_ATOMS: atom_id res chain seq x y z
N MET A 1 25.44 3.85 1.44
CA MET A 1 25.21 5.31 1.48
C MET A 1 23.71 5.49 1.63
N GLU A 2 23.28 5.69 2.88
CA GLU A 2 21.88 5.77 3.29
C GLU A 2 21.34 7.12 2.82
N LEU A 3 20.43 7.12 1.86
CA LEU A 3 19.68 8.32 1.47
C LEU A 3 18.69 8.63 2.61
N ALA A 4 19.17 9.43 3.56
CA ALA A 4 18.33 9.94 4.63
C ALA A 4 17.18 10.74 4.02
N ALA A 5 15.95 10.28 4.23
CA ALA A 5 14.76 11.08 3.98
C ALA A 5 14.90 12.38 4.79
N THR A 6 14.81 13.52 4.14
CA THR A 6 14.81 14.82 4.83
C THR A 6 13.65 14.82 5.82
N PRO A 7 13.88 14.94 7.13
CA PRO A 7 12.79 14.85 8.09
C PRO A 7 11.90 16.08 7.91
N SER A 8 10.65 15.87 7.47
CA SER A 8 9.63 16.90 7.61
C SER A 8 9.57 17.28 9.09
N ARG A 9 9.67 18.56 9.41
CA ARG A 9 9.65 19.07 10.79
C ARG A 9 8.28 18.80 11.41
N VAL A 10 8.11 17.61 12.02
CA VAL A 10 6.87 17.24 12.72
C VAL A 10 6.66 18.18 13.91
N PRO A 11 5.54 18.88 13.98
CA PRO A 11 5.29 19.89 15.00
C PRO A 11 4.97 19.27 16.36
N GLN A 12 5.58 19.78 17.43
CA GLN A 12 5.34 19.36 18.82
C GLN A 12 4.21 20.11 19.54
N GLN A 13 3.61 21.16 18.96
CA GLN A 13 2.56 21.97 19.60
C GLN A 13 1.22 21.86 18.85
N GLY A 14 0.09 21.75 19.57
CA GLY A 14 -1.23 21.40 19.05
C GLY A 14 -1.72 22.21 17.84
N ARG A 15 -1.59 23.56 17.82
CA ARG A 15 -1.98 24.39 16.66
C ARG A 15 -1.13 24.13 15.43
N SER A 16 0.15 23.84 15.65
CA SER A 16 1.15 23.53 14.64
C SER A 16 0.86 22.17 13.99
N ARG A 17 0.46 21.18 14.78
CA ARG A 17 0.07 19.85 14.31
C ARG A 17 -1.22 19.89 13.51
N ALA A 18 -2.25 20.57 14.02
CA ALA A 18 -3.53 20.74 13.31
C ALA A 18 -3.36 21.44 11.94
N SER A 19 -2.44 22.40 11.83
CA SER A 19 -2.11 23.03 10.54
C SER A 19 -1.43 22.06 9.58
N TYR A 20 -0.48 21.27 10.07
CA TYR A 20 0.18 20.21 9.29
C TYR A 20 -0.83 19.18 8.78
N ASP A 21 -1.69 18.67 9.65
CA ASP A 21 -2.70 17.68 9.28
C ASP A 21 -3.64 18.20 8.20
N ARG A 22 -4.02 19.50 8.25
CA ARG A 22 -4.83 20.12 7.17
C ARG A 22 -4.07 20.24 5.85
N MET A 23 -2.76 20.51 5.87
CA MET A 23 -1.95 20.56 4.64
C MET A 23 -1.89 19.19 3.97
N ILE A 24 -1.63 18.15 4.77
CA ILE A 24 -1.54 16.77 4.26
C ILE A 24 -2.93 16.32 3.75
N ALA A 25 -4.01 16.55 4.52
CA ALA A 25 -5.37 16.19 4.10
C ALA A 25 -5.76 16.89 2.79
N ALA A 26 -5.49 18.19 2.66
CA ALA A 26 -5.77 18.93 1.43
C ALA A 26 -4.98 18.39 0.22
N ALA A 27 -3.73 17.99 0.42
CA ALA A 27 -2.93 17.37 -0.64
C ALA A 27 -3.44 15.97 -1.01
N GLU A 28 -3.89 15.17 -0.04
CA GLU A 28 -4.55 13.87 -0.30
C GLU A 28 -5.83 14.02 -1.11
N ASP A 29 -6.66 15.01 -0.75
CA ASP A 29 -7.91 15.28 -1.48
C ASP A 29 -7.65 15.68 -2.92
N LEU A 30 -6.64 16.55 -3.17
CA LEU A 30 -6.23 16.94 -4.52
C LEU A 30 -5.65 15.76 -5.33
N LEU A 31 -4.85 14.89 -4.69
CA LEU A 31 -4.33 13.67 -5.32
C LEU A 31 -5.47 12.73 -5.70
N ARG A 32 -6.46 12.56 -4.83
CA ARG A 32 -7.62 11.68 -5.06
C ARG A 32 -8.51 12.23 -6.17
N GLU A 33 -8.77 13.54 -6.15
CA GLU A 33 -9.62 14.21 -7.14
C GLU A 33 -9.00 14.17 -8.55
N ARG A 34 -7.68 14.35 -8.66
CA ARG A 34 -6.98 14.46 -9.95
C ARG A 34 -6.38 13.14 -10.45
N GLY A 35 -6.23 12.16 -9.60
CA GLY A 35 -5.53 10.93 -9.93
C GLY A 35 -4.05 11.12 -10.25
N SER A 36 -3.50 12.32 -9.99
CA SER A 36 -2.11 12.72 -10.24
C SER A 36 -1.65 13.79 -9.26
N ASP A 37 -0.35 14.08 -9.26
CA ASP A 37 0.23 15.17 -8.47
C ASP A 37 0.21 16.53 -9.20
N ASP A 38 -0.66 16.69 -10.19
CA ASP A 38 -0.80 17.94 -10.95
C ASP A 38 -1.62 18.98 -10.18
N PHE A 39 -1.03 19.51 -9.12
CA PHE A 39 -1.54 20.63 -8.32
C PHE A 39 -0.41 21.52 -7.82
N THR A 40 -0.75 22.71 -7.35
CA THR A 40 0.19 23.69 -6.79
C THR A 40 0.08 23.78 -5.28
N LEU A 41 1.16 24.23 -4.61
CA LEU A 41 1.11 24.52 -3.17
C LEU A 41 0.08 25.62 -2.82
N LEU A 42 -0.24 26.50 -3.77
CA LEU A 42 -1.28 27.51 -3.57
C LEU A 42 -2.67 26.88 -3.49
N GLU A 43 -2.95 25.85 -4.29
CA GLU A 43 -4.21 25.11 -4.21
C GLU A 43 -4.32 24.34 -2.88
N VAL A 44 -3.22 23.71 -2.43
CA VAL A 44 -3.15 23.08 -1.10
C VAL A 44 -3.41 24.13 0.01
N SER A 45 -2.83 25.33 -0.09
CA SER A 45 -3.05 26.44 0.83
C SER A 45 -4.53 26.81 0.93
N LYS A 46 -5.20 26.96 -0.23
CA LYS A 46 -6.62 27.28 -0.30
C LYS A 46 -7.51 26.16 0.26
N ALA A 47 -7.31 24.93 -0.20
CA ALA A 47 -8.08 23.76 0.22
C ALA A 47 -7.92 23.48 1.73
N GLY A 48 -6.68 23.53 2.24
CA GLY A 48 -6.37 23.29 3.66
C GLY A 48 -6.64 24.46 4.58
N LYS A 49 -7.05 25.63 4.03
CA LYS A 49 -7.26 26.89 4.79
C LYS A 49 -6.04 27.23 5.66
N VAL A 50 -4.86 27.13 5.08
CA VAL A 50 -3.58 27.44 5.70
C VAL A 50 -2.84 28.49 4.87
N SER A 51 -2.01 29.33 5.48
CA SER A 51 -1.24 30.30 4.71
C SER A 51 -0.15 29.61 3.89
N ILE A 52 0.14 30.14 2.70
CA ILE A 52 1.22 29.63 1.85
C ILE A 52 2.58 29.67 2.58
N GLY A 53 2.81 30.72 3.39
CA GLY A 53 4.00 30.83 4.25
C GLY A 53 4.09 29.71 5.29
N SER A 54 2.94 29.22 5.81
CA SER A 54 2.94 28.06 6.71
C SER A 54 3.33 26.78 6.00
N ILE A 55 3.02 26.64 4.71
CA ILE A 55 3.43 25.49 3.90
C ILE A 55 4.96 25.54 3.69
N TYR A 56 5.50 26.66 3.19
CA TYR A 56 6.94 26.82 2.97
C TYR A 56 7.80 26.75 4.25
N ASN A 57 7.21 27.01 5.42
CA ASN A 57 7.90 26.80 6.70
C ASN A 57 8.09 25.31 7.06
N ARG A 58 7.43 24.38 6.34
CA ARG A 58 7.43 22.95 6.64
C ARG A 58 7.95 22.07 5.51
N PHE A 59 7.71 22.49 4.29
CA PHE A 59 8.06 21.77 3.08
C PHE A 59 8.87 22.72 2.19
N ASP A 60 10.08 22.34 1.89
CA ASP A 60 10.95 23.13 1.02
C ASP A 60 10.44 23.09 -0.44
N SER A 61 9.66 22.07 -0.79
CA SER A 61 9.12 21.85 -2.13
C SER A 61 7.75 21.15 -2.10
N LYS A 62 7.07 21.14 -3.26
CA LYS A 62 5.89 20.30 -3.47
C LYS A 62 6.23 18.81 -3.31
N ASP A 63 7.42 18.40 -3.75
CA ASP A 63 7.88 17.03 -3.65
C ASP A 63 7.98 16.56 -2.20
N ASP A 64 8.44 17.42 -1.29
CA ASP A 64 8.50 17.09 0.13
C ASP A 64 7.12 16.94 0.76
N LEU A 65 6.15 17.76 0.33
CA LEU A 65 4.76 17.57 0.73
C LEU A 65 4.21 16.23 0.22
N ILE A 66 4.45 15.87 -1.05
CA ILE A 66 4.00 14.60 -1.64
C ILE A 66 4.63 13.42 -0.91
N ARG A 67 5.92 13.47 -0.59
CA ARG A 67 6.62 12.43 0.19
C ARG A 67 6.04 12.29 1.60
N ALA A 68 5.66 13.41 2.23
CA ALA A 68 4.99 13.38 3.53
C ALA A 68 3.59 12.76 3.45
N VAL A 69 2.83 13.06 2.39
CA VAL A 69 1.53 12.41 2.10
C VAL A 69 1.73 10.92 1.92
N GLN A 70 2.69 10.51 1.08
CA GLN A 70 3.00 9.10 0.89
C GLN A 70 3.30 8.39 2.21
N GLY A 71 4.13 9.00 3.06
CA GLY A 71 4.46 8.41 4.36
C GLY A 71 3.22 8.17 5.22
N ARG A 72 2.24 9.09 5.22
CA ARG A 72 0.97 8.91 5.93
C ARG A 72 0.11 7.79 5.31
N VAL A 73 0.02 7.74 3.98
CA VAL A 73 -0.75 6.71 3.27
C VAL A 73 -0.16 5.33 3.53
N LEU A 74 1.15 5.17 3.36
CA LEU A 74 1.81 3.88 3.59
C LEU A 74 1.66 3.43 5.04
N LEU A 75 1.79 4.32 6.02
CA LEU A 75 1.59 3.98 7.42
C LEU A 75 0.17 3.44 7.70
N ALA A 76 -0.85 4.02 7.06
CA ALA A 76 -2.22 3.55 7.18
C ALA A 76 -2.42 2.19 6.49
N VAL A 77 -1.88 2.03 5.29
CA VAL A 77 -1.94 0.77 4.51
C VAL A 77 -1.20 -0.36 5.24
N ASP A 78 0.03 -0.11 5.71
CA ASP A 78 0.84 -1.10 6.42
C ASP A 78 0.15 -1.59 7.70
N LYS A 79 -0.49 -0.65 8.43
CA LYS A 79 -1.29 -0.99 9.61
C LYS A 79 -2.50 -1.85 9.25
N ALA A 80 -3.26 -1.45 8.23
CA ALA A 80 -4.45 -2.17 7.79
C ALA A 80 -4.10 -3.58 7.28
N GLN A 81 -3.01 -3.72 6.52
CA GLN A 81 -2.54 -5.03 6.05
C GLN A 81 -2.09 -5.95 7.19
N ARG A 82 -1.45 -5.40 8.24
CA ARG A 82 -1.12 -6.16 9.44
C ARG A 82 -2.38 -6.67 10.15
N GLU A 83 -3.39 -5.81 10.33
CA GLU A 83 -4.67 -6.19 10.93
C GLU A 83 -5.41 -7.26 10.10
N VAL A 84 -5.24 -7.24 8.78
CA VAL A 84 -5.77 -8.30 7.88
C VAL A 84 -5.11 -9.63 8.20
N VAL A 85 -3.77 -9.68 8.26
CA VAL A 85 -3.04 -10.93 8.53
C VAL A 85 -3.35 -11.46 9.92
N ASP A 86 -3.30 -10.61 10.96
CA ASP A 86 -3.64 -10.99 12.35
C ASP A 86 -5.06 -11.58 12.44
N ARG A 87 -6.01 -10.98 11.73
CA ARG A 87 -7.40 -11.47 11.69
C ARG A 87 -7.51 -12.80 10.95
N ALA A 88 -6.83 -12.95 9.82
CA ALA A 88 -6.83 -14.19 9.05
C ALA A 88 -6.25 -15.35 9.86
N GLU A 89 -5.12 -15.13 10.57
CA GLU A 89 -4.52 -16.11 11.47
C GLU A 89 -5.47 -16.50 12.61
N SER A 90 -6.27 -15.56 13.13
CA SER A 90 -7.23 -15.86 14.19
C SER A 90 -8.48 -16.65 13.73
N GLN A 91 -8.73 -16.68 12.41
CA GLN A 91 -9.93 -17.30 11.81
C GLN A 91 -9.62 -18.60 11.06
N ALA A 92 -8.35 -18.93 10.86
CA ALA A 92 -7.93 -20.08 10.07
C ALA A 92 -7.16 -21.08 10.93
N ASP A 93 -7.56 -22.33 10.87
CA ASP A 93 -6.86 -23.44 11.52
C ASP A 93 -5.90 -24.17 10.57
N ASP A 94 -5.99 -23.90 9.26
CA ASP A 94 -5.21 -24.57 8.23
C ASP A 94 -4.82 -23.63 7.07
N LEU A 95 -3.84 -24.04 6.28
CA LEU A 95 -3.35 -23.30 5.12
C LEU A 95 -4.44 -23.12 4.04
N ARG A 96 -5.36 -24.06 3.94
CA ARG A 96 -6.48 -24.04 2.96
C ARG A 96 -7.39 -22.84 3.20
N THR A 97 -7.63 -22.51 4.45
CA THR A 97 -8.48 -21.38 4.87
C THR A 97 -7.68 -20.09 4.96
N LEU A 98 -6.45 -20.17 5.48
CA LEU A 98 -5.61 -18.99 5.73
C LEU A 98 -5.25 -18.24 4.43
N VAL A 99 -4.84 -18.96 3.37
CA VAL A 99 -4.37 -18.34 2.12
C VAL A 99 -5.45 -17.48 1.46
N PRO A 100 -6.69 -17.97 1.23
CA PRO A 100 -7.75 -17.14 0.67
C PRO A 100 -8.10 -15.92 1.52
N LEU A 101 -8.14 -16.06 2.85
CA LEU A 101 -8.44 -14.96 3.77
C LEU A 101 -7.39 -13.85 3.69
N ILE A 102 -6.10 -14.19 3.65
CA ILE A 102 -5.03 -13.21 3.49
C ILE A 102 -5.13 -12.52 2.13
N ILE A 103 -5.28 -13.28 1.05
CA ILE A 103 -5.34 -12.70 -0.31
C ILE A 103 -6.55 -11.78 -0.47
N ASP A 104 -7.73 -12.19 -0.03
CA ASP A 104 -8.93 -11.37 -0.09
C ASP A 104 -8.76 -10.09 0.74
N GLY A 105 -8.31 -10.21 1.98
CA GLY A 105 -8.15 -9.06 2.87
C GLY A 105 -7.09 -8.08 2.39
N ILE A 106 -5.93 -8.54 1.87
CA ILE A 106 -4.91 -7.67 1.27
C ILE A 106 -5.47 -6.97 0.02
N ALA A 107 -6.20 -7.69 -0.83
CA ALA A 107 -6.81 -7.12 -2.01
C ALA A 107 -7.81 -6.01 -1.68
N GLU A 108 -8.70 -6.24 -0.69
CA GLU A 108 -9.64 -5.22 -0.24
C GLU A 108 -8.94 -4.02 0.40
N CYS A 109 -7.94 -4.24 1.24
CA CYS A 109 -7.14 -3.16 1.80
C CYS A 109 -6.50 -2.28 0.72
N LEU A 110 -5.92 -2.89 -0.31
CA LEU A 110 -5.34 -2.15 -1.44
C LEU A 110 -6.41 -1.44 -2.28
N HIS A 111 -7.58 -2.04 -2.46
CA HIS A 111 -8.71 -1.44 -3.17
C HIS A 111 -9.23 -0.18 -2.46
N GLU A 112 -9.42 -0.24 -1.14
CA GLU A 112 -9.85 0.89 -0.33
C GLU A 112 -8.89 2.10 -0.40
N HIS A 113 -7.59 1.84 -0.61
CA HIS A 113 -6.56 2.88 -0.69
C HIS A 113 -6.12 3.21 -2.12
N ALA A 114 -6.74 2.58 -3.13
CA ALA A 114 -6.28 2.63 -4.52
C ALA A 114 -6.19 4.05 -5.08
N ASP A 115 -7.13 4.93 -4.74
CA ASP A 115 -7.19 6.29 -5.27
C ASP A 115 -6.00 7.16 -4.85
N LEU A 116 -5.41 6.89 -3.69
CA LEU A 116 -4.18 7.55 -3.25
C LEU A 116 -2.92 6.78 -3.67
N MET A 117 -3.01 5.45 -3.77
CA MET A 117 -1.85 4.64 -4.16
C MET A 117 -1.51 4.80 -5.65
N ARG A 118 -2.51 4.92 -6.54
CA ARG A 118 -2.26 5.10 -7.99
C ARG A 118 -1.36 6.31 -8.30
N PRO A 119 -1.67 7.54 -7.86
CA PRO A 119 -0.79 8.69 -8.12
C PRO A 119 0.59 8.52 -7.48
N MET A 120 0.72 7.84 -6.33
CA MET A 120 2.03 7.54 -5.73
C MET A 120 2.83 6.52 -6.56
N MET A 121 2.18 5.51 -7.13
CA MET A 121 2.83 4.55 -8.04
C MET A 121 3.32 5.22 -9.33
N LEU A 122 2.54 6.14 -9.90
CA LEU A 122 2.97 6.94 -11.05
C LEU A 122 4.18 7.80 -10.69
N ARG A 123 4.14 8.47 -9.54
CA ARG A 123 5.24 9.29 -9.04
C ARG A 123 6.52 8.49 -8.77
N ALA A 124 6.40 7.24 -8.32
CA ALA A 124 7.54 6.36 -8.09
C ALA A 124 8.41 6.13 -9.34
N GLY A 125 7.84 6.32 -10.54
CA GLY A 125 8.59 6.26 -11.81
C GLY A 125 9.61 7.39 -11.98
N SER A 126 9.45 8.53 -11.29
CA SER A 126 10.29 9.72 -11.41
C SER A 126 10.93 10.17 -10.09
N ASP A 127 10.47 9.68 -8.94
CA ASP A 127 10.97 10.03 -7.62
C ASP A 127 11.55 8.80 -6.89
N PRO A 128 12.90 8.68 -6.81
CA PRO A 128 13.55 7.53 -6.16
C PRO A 128 13.22 7.38 -4.67
N ILE A 129 12.88 8.48 -3.98
CA ILE A 129 12.51 8.44 -2.55
C ILE A 129 11.14 7.81 -2.40
N VAL A 130 10.18 8.22 -3.24
CA VAL A 130 8.84 7.64 -3.30
C VAL A 130 8.91 6.15 -3.65
N LEU A 131 9.73 5.78 -4.64
CA LEU A 131 9.97 4.38 -5.01
C LEU A 131 10.54 3.56 -3.85
N ALA A 132 11.56 4.08 -3.16
CA ALA A 132 12.21 3.37 -2.06
C ALA A 132 11.26 3.16 -0.88
N ALA A 133 10.41 4.15 -0.56
CA ALA A 133 9.41 4.04 0.49
C ALA A 133 8.36 2.96 0.15
N GLY A 134 7.83 2.96 -1.08
CA GLY A 134 6.87 1.94 -1.53
C GLY A 134 7.47 0.53 -1.53
N LYS A 135 8.73 0.38 -1.95
CA LYS A 135 9.42 -0.92 -1.89
C LYS A 135 9.58 -1.44 -0.46
N ARG A 136 9.90 -0.59 0.51
CA ARG A 136 10.01 -1.01 1.91
C ARG A 136 8.67 -1.50 2.45
N SER A 137 7.60 -0.73 2.25
CA SER A 137 6.24 -1.12 2.65
C SER A 137 5.84 -2.47 2.03
N TYR A 138 6.08 -2.66 0.72
CA TYR A 138 5.83 -3.93 0.05
C TYR A 138 6.61 -5.10 0.69
N MET A 139 7.91 -4.92 0.96
CA MET A 139 8.75 -5.97 1.55
C MET A 139 8.32 -6.30 2.98
N GLU A 140 7.87 -5.34 3.75
CA GLU A 140 7.38 -5.56 5.12
C GLU A 140 6.11 -6.42 5.12
N VAL A 141 5.16 -6.15 4.23
CA VAL A 141 3.94 -6.96 4.14
C VAL A 141 4.21 -8.33 3.50
N GLU A 142 5.11 -8.43 2.51
CA GLU A 142 5.55 -9.72 1.97
C GLU A 142 6.12 -10.61 3.08
N ASN A 143 7.01 -10.07 3.91
CA ASN A 143 7.59 -10.80 5.04
C ASN A 143 6.53 -11.22 6.06
N LEU A 144 5.58 -10.34 6.37
CA LEU A 144 4.49 -10.63 7.29
C LEU A 144 3.62 -11.80 6.79
N VAL A 145 3.19 -11.75 5.52
CA VAL A 145 2.38 -12.81 4.88
C VAL A 145 3.17 -14.12 4.81
N CYS A 146 4.43 -14.06 4.37
CA CYS A 146 5.26 -15.26 4.30
C CYS A 146 5.44 -15.91 5.68
N THR A 147 5.61 -15.12 6.73
CA THR A 147 5.73 -15.63 8.11
C THR A 147 4.46 -16.33 8.54
N ALA A 148 3.29 -15.74 8.32
CA ALA A 148 2.00 -16.33 8.65
C ALA A 148 1.77 -17.67 7.91
N LEU A 149 2.08 -17.71 6.60
CA LEU A 149 1.91 -18.94 5.81
C LEU A 149 2.92 -20.03 6.22
N LEU A 150 4.15 -19.67 6.56
CA LEU A 150 5.17 -20.62 7.00
C LEU A 150 4.91 -21.19 8.41
N ALA A 151 4.03 -20.58 9.20
CA ALA A 151 3.55 -21.20 10.45
C ALA A 151 2.83 -22.54 10.19
N HIS A 152 2.28 -22.73 8.98
CA HIS A 152 1.66 -23.96 8.51
C HIS A 152 2.57 -24.77 7.57
N ARG A 153 3.89 -24.76 7.81
CA ARG A 153 4.90 -25.38 6.94
C ARG A 153 4.64 -26.83 6.59
N ASP A 154 4.10 -27.60 7.52
CA ASP A 154 3.83 -29.04 7.36
C ASP A 154 2.75 -29.34 6.30
N GLU A 155 1.89 -28.37 6.02
CA GLU A 155 0.86 -28.44 5.00
C GLU A 155 1.38 -28.03 3.61
N ILE A 156 2.53 -27.34 3.53
CA ILE A 156 3.14 -26.94 2.27
C ILE A 156 3.83 -28.16 1.63
N LYS A 157 3.37 -28.58 0.44
CA LYS A 157 3.89 -29.75 -0.25
C LYS A 157 4.96 -29.43 -1.30
N ARG A 158 5.32 -28.16 -1.45
CA ARG A 158 6.37 -27.71 -2.35
C ARG A 158 7.76 -28.03 -1.78
N PRO A 159 8.76 -28.41 -2.60
CA PRO A 159 10.11 -28.78 -2.14
C PRO A 159 10.84 -27.67 -1.38
N ASP A 160 10.55 -26.41 -1.72
CA ASP A 160 11.12 -25.21 -1.10
C ASP A 160 9.96 -24.33 -0.61
N PRO A 161 9.50 -24.50 0.64
CA PRO A 161 8.37 -23.77 1.19
C PRO A 161 8.56 -22.26 1.22
N GLU A 162 9.75 -21.77 1.56
CA GLU A 162 10.06 -20.34 1.62
C GLU A 162 9.88 -19.68 0.24
N ARG A 163 10.46 -20.28 -0.78
CA ARG A 163 10.31 -19.81 -2.15
C ARG A 163 8.85 -19.93 -2.61
N ALA A 164 8.16 -20.99 -2.23
CA ALA A 164 6.78 -21.23 -2.65
C ALA A 164 5.83 -20.16 -2.11
N VAL A 165 5.88 -19.83 -0.81
CA VAL A 165 5.02 -18.80 -0.22
C VAL A 165 5.32 -17.41 -0.79
N ALA A 166 6.61 -17.07 -0.97
CA ALA A 166 7.01 -15.82 -1.60
C ALA A 166 6.50 -15.71 -3.04
N SER A 167 6.59 -16.81 -3.82
CA SER A 167 6.10 -16.84 -5.20
C SER A 167 4.58 -16.70 -5.26
N ALA A 168 3.84 -17.43 -4.41
CA ALA A 168 2.38 -17.35 -4.34
C ALA A 168 1.91 -15.92 -4.03
N TYR A 169 2.51 -15.27 -3.01
CA TYR A 169 2.19 -13.90 -2.66
C TYR A 169 2.51 -12.92 -3.78
N ARG A 170 3.72 -12.98 -4.36
CA ARG A 170 4.16 -12.07 -5.44
C ARG A 170 3.26 -12.14 -6.66
N ILE A 171 2.85 -13.34 -7.06
CA ILE A 171 1.94 -13.55 -8.20
C ILE A 171 0.57 -12.94 -7.89
N ALA A 172 -0.01 -13.26 -6.72
CA ALA A 172 -1.30 -12.73 -6.30
C ALA A 172 -1.27 -11.19 -6.21
N TYR A 173 -0.25 -10.63 -5.54
CA TYR A 173 -0.07 -9.18 -5.44
C TYR A 173 0.05 -8.51 -6.81
N SER A 174 0.80 -9.09 -7.74
CA SER A 174 0.97 -8.54 -9.10
C SER A 174 -0.34 -8.51 -9.87
N ALA A 175 -1.18 -9.54 -9.73
CA ALA A 175 -2.50 -9.60 -10.35
C ALA A 175 -3.44 -8.54 -9.76
N ILE A 176 -3.47 -8.42 -8.41
CA ILE A 176 -4.23 -7.42 -7.68
C ILE A 176 -3.78 -6.00 -8.07
N ALA A 177 -2.49 -5.73 -8.04
CA ALA A 177 -1.91 -4.43 -8.40
C ALA A 177 -2.28 -4.02 -9.84
N ARG A 178 -2.24 -4.96 -10.78
CA ARG A 178 -2.67 -4.72 -12.16
C ARG A 178 -4.16 -4.41 -12.25
N ALA A 179 -5.01 -5.17 -11.57
CA ALA A 179 -6.46 -4.95 -11.55
C ALA A 179 -6.81 -3.58 -10.97
N LEU A 180 -6.08 -3.14 -9.93
CA LEU A 180 -6.26 -1.84 -9.31
C LEU A 180 -5.62 -0.67 -10.10
N GLY A 181 -4.94 -0.95 -11.21
CA GLY A 181 -4.28 0.08 -12.03
C GLY A 181 -3.02 0.66 -11.40
N PHE A 182 -2.31 -0.13 -10.59
CA PHE A 182 -1.02 0.25 -10.00
C PHE A 182 0.12 0.09 -11.02
N GLY A 183 0.04 0.83 -12.13
CA GLY A 183 1.02 0.76 -13.20
C GLY A 183 0.66 1.69 -14.36
N ALA A 184 1.41 1.60 -15.46
CA ALA A 184 1.23 2.45 -16.63
C ALA A 184 -0.10 2.19 -17.40
N THR A 185 -0.76 1.07 -17.15
CA THR A 185 -2.01 0.72 -17.81
C THR A 185 -3.16 0.81 -16.80
N PRO A 186 -4.22 1.59 -17.09
CA PRO A 186 -5.41 1.60 -16.24
C PRO A 186 -5.98 0.19 -16.09
N GLY A 187 -6.38 -0.18 -14.88
CA GLY A 187 -7.13 -1.40 -14.65
C GLY A 187 -8.51 -1.29 -15.30
N ASN A 188 -8.91 -2.29 -16.07
CA ASN A 188 -10.24 -2.36 -16.69
C ASN A 188 -11.21 -3.11 -15.76
N GLY A 189 -11.21 -2.79 -14.46
CA GLY A 189 -12.01 -3.51 -13.47
C GLY A 189 -13.50 -3.36 -13.73
N VAL A 190 -14.14 -4.44 -14.18
CA VAL A 190 -15.59 -4.60 -14.07
C VAL A 190 -15.87 -5.10 -12.66
N GLU A 191 -16.81 -4.48 -11.95
CA GLU A 191 -17.09 -4.74 -10.51
C GLU A 191 -17.34 -6.23 -10.20
N GLY A 192 -17.94 -7.00 -11.13
CA GLY A 192 -18.11 -8.44 -11.01
C GLY A 192 -16.82 -9.26 -11.17
N GLU A 193 -15.83 -8.75 -11.87
CA GLU A 193 -14.54 -9.42 -12.07
C GLU A 193 -13.63 -9.33 -10.84
N TRP A 194 -13.78 -8.28 -10.02
CA TRP A 194 -12.97 -8.09 -8.81
C TRP A 194 -13.16 -9.22 -7.78
N LYS A 195 -14.41 -9.57 -7.51
CA LYS A 195 -14.72 -10.67 -6.60
C LYS A 195 -14.18 -12.00 -7.11
N VAL A 196 -14.43 -12.31 -8.38
CA VAL A 196 -13.95 -13.55 -9.03
C VAL A 196 -12.43 -13.61 -9.01
N LEU A 197 -11.74 -12.50 -9.34
CA LEU A 197 -10.28 -12.43 -9.30
C LEU A 197 -9.73 -12.79 -7.91
N LYS A 198 -10.28 -12.24 -6.84
CA LYS A 198 -9.83 -12.51 -5.47
C LYS A 198 -10.04 -13.98 -5.08
N GLU A 199 -11.23 -14.51 -5.39
CA GLU A 199 -11.58 -15.91 -5.13
C GLU A 199 -10.62 -16.86 -5.89
N ASP A 200 -10.40 -16.62 -7.17
CA ASP A 200 -9.50 -17.42 -8.00
C ASP A 200 -8.05 -17.35 -7.50
N LEU A 201 -7.54 -16.15 -7.19
CA LEU A 201 -6.18 -15.99 -6.66
C LEU A 201 -5.99 -16.74 -5.34
N GLY A 202 -6.97 -16.65 -4.44
CA GLY A 202 -6.96 -17.38 -3.17
C GLY A 202 -6.91 -18.90 -3.38
N HIS A 203 -7.79 -19.41 -4.24
CA HIS A 203 -7.85 -20.84 -4.57
C HIS A 203 -6.56 -21.33 -5.28
N MET A 204 -6.08 -20.59 -6.27
CA MET A 204 -4.86 -20.93 -7.01
C MET A 204 -3.63 -20.96 -6.08
N ALA A 205 -3.45 -19.95 -5.25
CA ALA A 205 -2.32 -19.88 -4.31
C ALA A 205 -2.41 -21.00 -3.27
N SER A 206 -3.58 -21.28 -2.71
CA SER A 206 -3.79 -22.39 -1.76
C SER A 206 -3.52 -23.75 -2.42
N ALA A 207 -4.03 -23.97 -3.63
CA ALA A 207 -3.79 -25.21 -4.39
C ALA A 207 -2.29 -25.38 -4.71
N TYR A 208 -1.63 -24.32 -5.16
CA TYR A 208 -0.19 -24.34 -5.46
C TYR A 208 0.65 -24.74 -4.26
N LEU A 209 0.39 -24.19 -3.08
CA LEU A 209 1.15 -24.47 -1.87
C LEU A 209 0.94 -25.91 -1.37
N ARG A 210 -0.27 -26.43 -1.52
CA ARG A 210 -0.70 -27.75 -1.01
C ARG A 210 -0.52 -28.90 -2.00
N SER A 211 -0.12 -28.63 -3.22
CA SER A 211 0.17 -29.62 -4.24
C SER A 211 1.65 -29.98 -4.26
N ALA A 212 1.97 -31.25 -4.40
CA ALA A 212 3.34 -31.71 -4.52
C ALA A 212 3.96 -31.37 -5.90
N ASP A 213 3.12 -31.33 -6.95
CA ASP A 213 3.42 -30.90 -8.34
C ASP A 213 2.14 -30.49 -9.05
#